data_a657e18b1c713cdc09d7e5f1215be382
#
_entry.id   a657e18b1c713cdc09d7e5f1215be382
#
_cell.length_a   1.000
_cell.length_b   1.000
_cell.length_c   1.000
_cell.angle_alpha   90.00
_cell.angle_beta   90.00
_cell.angle_gamma   90.00
#
_symmetry.space_group_name_H-M   'P 1'
#
loop_
_entity.id
_entity.type
_entity.pdbx_description
1 polymer ?
#
loop_
_entity_poly.entity_id
_entity_poly.type
_entity_poly.pdbx_seq_one_letter_code
_entity_poly.pdbx_strand_id
1 'polypeptide(L)'
;MKIITVIGSGTWGGALAMHLAKKGHIVYLCSTNENKAEIIRMHREIPNLPGVKLDNNIIVTSDMEMAAKKAEVIVLAVASIYTRSVAKKLAPFVDEGKIILEVGKGFEQETLLTLEDVIKEEIPQSKVAILSGPNHAEEVSKGIPTSCVIGTKKKADAEYLQSIFSSDMFKVYVNPDILGIAIGGAVKNVIALAAGIADGLGYGDNTKATLITRGIAEISRLGAAMGANVMTF
;
A
#
# COMPACT_ATOMS: atom_id res chain seq x y z
N MET A 1 2.41 -12.30 -17.40
CA MET A 1 3.44 -11.24 -17.20
C MET A 1 2.77 -9.90 -17.45
N LYS A 2 2.95 -8.92 -16.55
CA LYS A 2 2.40 -7.56 -16.61
C LYS A 2 3.50 -6.55 -16.35
N ILE A 3 3.29 -5.30 -16.76
CA ILE A 3 4.18 -4.18 -16.43
C ILE A 3 3.50 -3.37 -15.32
N ILE A 4 4.18 -3.25 -14.18
CA ILE A 4 3.64 -2.58 -12.98
C ILE A 4 4.63 -1.51 -12.54
N THR A 5 4.14 -0.33 -12.24
CA THR A 5 4.95 0.73 -11.66
C THR A 5 4.63 0.90 -10.19
N VAL A 6 5.65 0.84 -9.35
CA VAL A 6 5.57 1.16 -7.92
C VAL A 6 6.21 2.53 -7.71
N ILE A 7 5.40 3.54 -7.38
CA ILE A 7 5.87 4.89 -7.06
C ILE A 7 6.09 4.98 -5.56
N GLY A 8 7.34 5.18 -5.17
CA GLY A 8 7.79 5.16 -3.79
C GLY A 8 8.75 4.01 -3.51
N SER A 9 10.03 4.31 -3.43
CA SER A 9 11.12 3.36 -3.18
C SER A 9 11.47 3.22 -1.69
N GLY A 10 10.43 3.31 -0.82
CA GLY A 10 10.55 3.00 0.61
C GLY A 10 10.53 1.49 0.87
N THR A 11 10.54 1.09 2.16
CA THR A 11 10.50 -0.32 2.57
C THR A 11 9.27 -1.04 1.99
N TRP A 12 8.08 -0.45 2.11
CA TRP A 12 6.85 -1.07 1.63
C TRP A 12 6.78 -1.16 0.10
N GLY A 13 7.11 -0.06 -0.60
CA GLY A 13 7.17 -0.08 -2.07
C GLY A 13 8.20 -1.07 -2.61
N GLY A 14 9.38 -1.16 -1.96
CA GLY A 14 10.40 -2.14 -2.29
C GLY A 14 9.93 -3.59 -2.06
N ALA A 15 9.28 -3.87 -0.93
CA ALA A 15 8.76 -5.21 -0.64
C ALA A 15 7.68 -5.64 -1.65
N LEU A 16 6.77 -4.74 -2.03
CA LEU A 16 5.77 -5.01 -3.07
C LEU A 16 6.40 -5.19 -4.45
N ALA A 17 7.39 -4.37 -4.80
CA ALA A 17 8.12 -4.51 -6.06
C ALA A 17 8.78 -5.89 -6.16
N MET A 18 9.41 -6.36 -5.09
CA MET A 18 10.00 -7.69 -5.03
C MET A 18 8.97 -8.81 -5.10
N HIS A 19 7.86 -8.68 -4.38
CA HIS A 19 6.76 -9.63 -4.46
C HIS A 19 6.24 -9.79 -5.89
N LEU A 20 6.00 -8.67 -6.57
CA LEU A 20 5.52 -8.65 -7.96
C LEU A 20 6.55 -9.21 -8.95
N ALA A 21 7.83 -8.89 -8.78
CA ALA A 21 8.91 -9.42 -9.61
C ALA A 21 9.06 -10.94 -9.46
N LYS A 22 9.00 -11.47 -8.23
CA LYS A 22 8.98 -12.91 -7.96
C LYS A 22 7.80 -13.65 -8.62
N LYS A 23 6.69 -12.96 -8.85
CA LYS A 23 5.55 -13.47 -9.62
C LYS A 23 5.75 -13.41 -11.14
N GLY A 24 6.90 -12.95 -11.62
CA GLY A 24 7.24 -12.87 -13.05
C GLY A 24 6.72 -11.62 -13.75
N HIS A 25 6.38 -10.57 -13.02
CA HIS A 25 6.03 -9.27 -13.58
C HIS A 25 7.29 -8.42 -13.81
N ILE A 26 7.22 -7.50 -14.78
CA ILE A 26 8.22 -6.44 -14.95
C ILE A 26 7.80 -5.28 -14.05
N VAL A 27 8.69 -4.84 -13.17
CA VAL A 27 8.37 -3.82 -12.17
C VAL A 27 9.27 -2.59 -12.35
N TYR A 28 8.68 -1.44 -12.57
CA TYR A 28 9.36 -0.16 -12.43
C TYR A 28 9.24 0.32 -10.99
N LEU A 29 10.35 0.35 -10.26
CA LEU A 29 10.43 0.95 -8.94
C LEU A 29 10.85 2.41 -9.09
N CYS A 30 9.87 3.30 -9.03
CA CYS A 30 10.08 4.73 -9.24
C CYS A 30 10.33 5.45 -7.91
N SER A 31 11.53 6.03 -7.77
CA SER A 31 11.86 6.92 -6.66
C SER A 31 11.56 8.36 -7.05
N THR A 32 10.95 9.14 -6.15
CA THR A 32 10.77 10.58 -6.34
C THR A 32 12.07 11.40 -6.14
N ASN A 33 13.16 10.72 -5.78
CA ASN A 33 14.48 11.30 -5.55
C ASN A 33 15.54 10.55 -6.37
N GLU A 34 16.23 11.23 -7.29
CA GLU A 34 17.22 10.64 -8.18
C GLU A 34 18.41 10.05 -7.43
N ASN A 35 18.97 10.75 -6.44
CA ASN A 35 20.10 10.23 -5.67
C ASN A 35 19.75 8.90 -4.99
N LYS A 36 18.53 8.79 -4.48
CA LYS A 36 18.04 7.54 -3.90
C LYS A 36 17.86 6.45 -4.95
N ALA A 37 17.36 6.80 -6.14
CA ALA A 37 17.25 5.85 -7.25
C ALA A 37 18.62 5.31 -7.64
N GLU A 38 19.64 6.18 -7.72
CA GLU A 38 21.01 5.79 -8.07
C GLU A 38 21.62 4.85 -7.03
N ILE A 39 21.49 5.15 -5.75
CA ILE A 39 21.94 4.27 -4.66
C ILE A 39 21.29 2.88 -4.78
N ILE A 40 19.99 2.83 -5.00
CA ILE A 40 19.27 1.56 -5.14
C ILE A 40 19.70 0.81 -6.42
N ARG A 41 19.95 1.51 -7.54
CA ARG A 41 20.48 0.91 -8.78
C ARG A 41 21.85 0.28 -8.56
N MET A 42 22.75 0.98 -7.89
CA MET A 42 24.13 0.54 -7.65
C MET A 42 24.18 -0.67 -6.70
N HIS A 43 23.48 -0.61 -5.59
CA HIS A 43 23.54 -1.64 -4.55
C HIS A 43 22.52 -2.77 -4.75
N ARG A 44 21.51 -2.55 -5.59
CA ARG A 44 20.39 -3.47 -5.77
C ARG A 44 19.70 -3.84 -4.45
N GLU A 45 19.64 -2.89 -3.52
CA GLU A 45 18.99 -3.02 -2.20
C GLU A 45 18.19 -1.77 -1.86
N ILE A 46 17.16 -1.94 -1.07
CA ILE A 46 16.43 -0.82 -0.46
C ILE A 46 17.14 -0.45 0.85
N PRO A 47 17.59 0.79 1.07
CA PRO A 47 18.42 1.15 2.22
C PRO A 47 17.86 0.76 3.59
N ASN A 48 16.52 0.82 3.73
CA ASN A 48 15.83 0.47 4.99
C ASN A 48 15.30 -0.98 4.99
N LEU A 49 15.78 -1.83 4.09
CA LEU A 49 15.41 -3.25 3.98
C LEU A 49 16.68 -4.07 3.74
N PRO A 50 17.61 -4.08 4.70
CA PRO A 50 18.94 -4.64 4.51
C PRO A 50 18.89 -6.16 4.28
N GLY A 51 19.84 -6.65 3.45
CA GLY A 51 19.97 -8.07 3.14
C GLY A 51 18.97 -8.61 2.13
N VAL A 52 18.14 -7.73 1.53
CA VAL A 52 17.16 -8.12 0.53
C VAL A 52 17.57 -7.53 -0.82
N LYS A 53 18.11 -8.39 -1.70
CA LYS A 53 18.52 -7.99 -3.07
C LYS A 53 17.30 -7.88 -3.98
N LEU A 54 17.28 -6.82 -4.77
CA LEU A 54 16.24 -6.62 -5.79
C LEU A 54 16.40 -7.63 -6.94
N ASP A 55 15.29 -8.22 -7.35
CA ASP A 55 15.20 -9.10 -8.51
C ASP A 55 15.57 -8.35 -9.80
N ASN A 56 16.13 -9.08 -10.79
CA ASN A 56 16.54 -8.51 -12.08
C ASN A 56 15.38 -7.91 -12.88
N ASN A 57 14.15 -8.37 -12.65
CA ASN A 57 12.93 -7.84 -13.26
C ASN A 57 12.50 -6.49 -12.68
N ILE A 58 13.23 -5.96 -11.68
CA ILE A 58 12.96 -4.63 -11.12
C ILE A 58 13.87 -3.60 -11.77
N ILE A 59 13.26 -2.66 -12.47
CA ILE A 59 13.91 -1.52 -13.11
C ILE A 59 13.75 -0.31 -12.20
N VAL A 60 14.85 0.14 -11.61
CA VAL A 60 14.85 1.30 -10.71
C VAL A 60 15.00 2.57 -11.53
N THR A 61 14.12 3.55 -11.33
CA THR A 61 14.12 4.82 -12.07
C THR A 61 13.65 5.98 -11.20
N SER A 62 13.94 7.21 -11.61
CA SER A 62 13.29 8.44 -11.12
C SER A 62 12.41 9.08 -12.19
N ASP A 63 12.44 8.57 -13.41
CA ASP A 63 11.58 9.02 -14.50
C ASP A 63 10.15 8.50 -14.30
N MET A 64 9.34 9.36 -13.69
CA MET A 64 7.94 9.06 -13.38
C MET A 64 7.09 8.98 -14.65
N GLU A 65 7.35 9.82 -15.64
CA GLU A 65 6.63 9.82 -16.90
C GLU A 65 6.79 8.51 -17.64
N MET A 66 8.03 8.09 -17.87
CA MET A 66 8.34 6.83 -18.55
C MET A 66 7.73 5.64 -17.81
N ALA A 67 7.88 5.61 -16.49
CA ALA A 67 7.36 4.52 -15.66
C ALA A 67 5.82 4.45 -15.67
N ALA A 68 5.14 5.60 -15.55
CA ALA A 68 3.67 5.66 -15.53
C ALA A 68 3.06 5.28 -16.89
N LYS A 69 3.63 5.77 -18.00
CA LYS A 69 3.14 5.48 -19.36
C LYS A 69 3.23 3.99 -19.71
N LYS A 70 4.27 3.30 -19.26
CA LYS A 70 4.45 1.86 -19.52
C LYS A 70 3.57 0.95 -18.66
N ALA A 71 3.11 1.44 -17.52
CA ALA A 71 2.41 0.63 -16.54
C ALA A 71 0.99 0.23 -16.95
N GLU A 72 0.60 -1.01 -16.71
CA GLU A 72 -0.79 -1.45 -16.70
C GLU A 72 -1.48 -1.11 -15.37
N VAL A 73 -0.71 -1.15 -14.27
CA VAL A 73 -1.16 -0.75 -12.92
C VAL A 73 -0.07 0.11 -12.29
N ILE A 74 -0.49 1.19 -11.66
CA ILE A 74 0.39 2.05 -10.86
C ILE A 74 0.10 1.82 -9.39
N VAL A 75 1.10 1.42 -8.63
CA VAL A 75 1.04 1.26 -7.16
C VAL A 75 1.61 2.54 -6.54
N LEU A 76 0.82 3.24 -5.75
CA LEU A 76 1.27 4.43 -5.04
C LEU A 76 1.67 4.06 -3.60
N ALA A 77 2.98 3.99 -3.36
CA ALA A 77 3.58 3.51 -2.11
C ALA A 77 4.41 4.60 -1.43
N VAL A 78 3.82 5.79 -1.29
CA VAL A 78 4.44 6.93 -0.62
C VAL A 78 3.84 7.14 0.79
N ALA A 79 4.51 7.91 1.65
CA ALA A 79 3.91 8.29 2.91
C ALA A 79 2.70 9.22 2.69
N SER A 80 1.66 9.10 3.53
CA SER A 80 0.38 9.83 3.40
C SER A 80 0.55 11.32 3.17
N ILE A 81 1.51 11.95 3.86
CA ILE A 81 1.83 13.38 3.73
C ILE A 81 2.30 13.79 2.31
N TYR A 82 2.72 12.83 1.49
CA TYR A 82 3.19 13.09 0.12
C TYR A 82 2.19 12.66 -0.94
N THR A 83 1.09 11.98 -0.58
CA THR A 83 0.15 11.41 -1.54
C THR A 83 -0.37 12.47 -2.51
N ARG A 84 -0.88 13.60 -2.05
CA ARG A 84 -1.38 14.68 -2.92
C ARG A 84 -0.31 15.22 -3.85
N SER A 85 0.85 15.57 -3.31
CA SER A 85 1.92 16.16 -4.11
C SER A 85 2.45 15.21 -5.19
N VAL A 86 2.50 13.93 -4.89
CA VAL A 86 2.93 12.90 -5.85
C VAL A 86 1.81 12.60 -6.85
N ALA A 87 0.55 12.50 -6.43
CA ALA A 87 -0.60 12.34 -7.32
C ALA A 87 -0.69 13.49 -8.34
N LYS A 88 -0.53 14.74 -7.88
CA LYS A 88 -0.50 15.92 -8.75
C LYS A 88 0.61 15.86 -9.81
N LYS A 89 1.81 15.41 -9.43
CA LYS A 89 2.93 15.23 -10.37
C LYS A 89 2.69 14.07 -11.34
N LEU A 90 1.98 13.04 -10.90
CA LEU A 90 1.67 11.85 -11.68
C LEU A 90 0.54 12.10 -12.68
N ALA A 91 -0.42 12.97 -12.36
CA ALA A 91 -1.65 13.20 -13.11
C ALA A 91 -1.46 13.40 -14.64
N PRO A 92 -0.46 14.17 -15.12
CA PRO A 92 -0.24 14.38 -16.57
C PRO A 92 0.12 13.11 -17.34
N PHE A 93 0.56 12.05 -16.64
CA PHE A 93 1.08 10.82 -17.24
C PHE A 93 0.12 9.63 -17.10
N VAL A 94 -1.09 9.87 -16.55
CA VAL A 94 -2.09 8.82 -16.30
C VAL A 94 -3.19 8.91 -17.35
N ASP A 95 -3.30 7.87 -18.17
CA ASP A 95 -4.36 7.75 -19.16
C ASP A 95 -5.72 7.45 -18.49
N GLU A 96 -6.80 7.74 -19.22
CA GLU A 96 -8.16 7.45 -18.78
C GLU A 96 -8.36 5.96 -18.46
N GLY A 97 -8.95 5.69 -17.31
CA GLY A 97 -9.26 4.34 -16.84
C GLY A 97 -8.06 3.52 -16.32
N LYS A 98 -6.86 4.10 -16.26
CA LYS A 98 -5.70 3.44 -15.65
C LYS A 98 -5.94 3.20 -14.15
N ILE A 99 -5.56 2.03 -13.66
CA ILE A 99 -5.75 1.69 -12.25
C ILE A 99 -4.57 2.23 -11.43
N ILE A 100 -4.90 3.00 -10.39
CA ILE A 100 -3.97 3.40 -9.34
C ILE A 100 -4.34 2.62 -8.08
N LEU A 101 -3.41 1.83 -7.57
CA LEU A 101 -3.54 1.09 -6.32
C LEU A 101 -2.83 1.85 -5.21
N GLU A 102 -3.61 2.46 -4.32
CA GLU A 102 -3.10 3.11 -3.11
C GLU A 102 -2.74 2.04 -2.07
N VAL A 103 -1.53 2.10 -1.52
CA VAL A 103 -1.05 1.13 -0.53
C VAL A 103 -0.51 1.79 0.74
N GLY A 104 -0.57 3.11 0.83
CA GLY A 104 -0.25 3.89 2.03
C GLY A 104 -1.29 3.69 3.13
N LYS A 105 -1.01 4.24 4.29
CA LYS A 105 -1.90 4.19 5.45
C LYS A 105 -1.98 5.56 6.09
N GLY A 106 -3.19 6.07 6.30
CA GLY A 106 -3.41 7.37 6.93
C GLY A 106 -4.51 8.17 6.23
N PHE A 107 -4.69 9.37 6.73
CA PHE A 107 -5.51 10.43 6.14
C PHE A 107 -4.62 11.59 5.72
N GLU A 108 -5.09 12.42 4.82
CA GLU A 108 -4.47 13.71 4.57
C GLU A 108 -4.64 14.62 5.79
N GLN A 109 -3.56 15.25 6.23
CA GLN A 109 -3.53 15.93 7.53
C GLN A 109 -4.47 17.14 7.61
N GLU A 110 -4.58 17.93 6.54
CA GLU A 110 -5.35 19.18 6.56
C GLU A 110 -6.83 18.97 6.27
N THR A 111 -7.15 18.09 5.33
CA THR A 111 -8.53 17.86 4.86
C THR A 111 -9.22 16.69 5.54
N LEU A 112 -8.44 15.80 6.18
CA LEU A 112 -8.89 14.51 6.72
C LEU A 112 -9.49 13.57 5.66
N LEU A 113 -9.23 13.83 4.39
CA LEU A 113 -9.64 12.94 3.30
C LEU A 113 -8.88 11.63 3.37
N THR A 114 -9.53 10.57 2.91
CA THR A 114 -8.85 9.31 2.67
C THR A 114 -7.87 9.46 1.51
N LEU A 115 -6.79 8.65 1.47
CA LEU A 115 -5.76 8.81 0.44
C LEU A 115 -6.29 8.52 -0.97
N GLU A 116 -7.25 7.60 -1.10
CA GLU A 116 -7.90 7.34 -2.38
C GLU A 116 -8.78 8.51 -2.83
N ASP A 117 -9.42 9.27 -1.92
CA ASP A 117 -10.17 10.47 -2.30
C ASP A 117 -9.23 11.59 -2.74
N VAL A 118 -8.08 11.74 -2.07
CA VAL A 118 -7.01 12.64 -2.51
C VAL A 118 -6.54 12.30 -3.93
N ILE A 119 -6.34 11.01 -4.23
CA ILE A 119 -5.92 10.58 -5.58
C ILE A 119 -7.02 10.89 -6.60
N LYS A 120 -8.31 10.68 -6.27
CA LYS A 120 -9.43 11.00 -7.17
C LYS A 120 -9.56 12.49 -7.45
N GLU A 121 -9.26 13.35 -6.47
CA GLU A 121 -9.24 14.80 -6.70
C GLU A 121 -8.15 15.21 -7.70
N GLU A 122 -6.94 14.65 -7.55
CA GLU A 122 -5.79 15.02 -8.39
C GLU A 122 -5.78 14.29 -9.76
N ILE A 123 -6.35 13.09 -9.84
CA ILE A 123 -6.34 12.22 -11.03
C ILE A 123 -7.76 11.66 -11.28
N PRO A 124 -8.75 12.53 -11.59
CA PRO A 124 -10.15 12.13 -11.70
C PRO A 124 -10.42 11.10 -12.82
N GLN A 125 -9.58 11.05 -13.86
CA GLN A 125 -9.67 10.11 -14.96
C GLN A 125 -9.26 8.68 -14.58
N SER A 126 -8.59 8.49 -13.41
CA SER A 126 -8.11 7.17 -12.98
C SER A 126 -9.19 6.33 -12.29
N LYS A 127 -8.96 5.02 -12.27
CA LYS A 127 -9.66 4.10 -11.38
C LYS A 127 -8.81 3.92 -10.12
N VAL A 128 -9.36 4.27 -8.97
CA VAL A 128 -8.63 4.13 -7.71
C VAL A 128 -9.08 2.87 -6.98
N ALA A 129 -8.09 2.10 -6.52
CA ALA A 129 -8.24 0.96 -5.64
C ALA A 129 -7.33 1.13 -4.42
N ILE A 130 -7.65 0.45 -3.33
CA ILE A 130 -6.84 0.44 -2.11
C ILE A 130 -6.37 -0.98 -1.81
N LEU A 131 -5.14 -1.13 -1.30
CA LEU A 131 -4.64 -2.37 -0.71
C LEU A 131 -4.21 -2.09 0.74
N SER A 132 -4.79 -2.82 1.67
CA SER A 132 -4.46 -2.71 3.09
C SER A 132 -4.44 -4.06 3.78
N GLY A 133 -3.81 -4.12 4.95
CA GLY A 133 -3.73 -5.34 5.75
C GLY A 133 -2.60 -5.29 6.80
N PRO A 134 -2.44 -6.36 7.59
CA PRO A 134 -1.36 -6.51 8.55
C PRO A 134 -0.06 -6.90 7.82
N ASN A 135 0.53 -5.97 7.08
CA ASN A 135 1.70 -6.23 6.26
C ASN A 135 2.91 -5.45 6.80
N HIS A 136 3.93 -6.17 7.23
CA HIS A 136 5.26 -5.65 7.49
C HIS A 136 6.15 -5.88 6.27
N ALA A 137 6.82 -4.82 5.81
CA ALA A 137 7.64 -4.87 4.60
C ALA A 137 8.77 -5.90 4.72
N GLU A 138 9.36 -6.00 5.91
CA GLU A 138 10.43 -6.94 6.24
C GLU A 138 9.99 -8.41 6.11
N GLU A 139 8.77 -8.71 6.53
CA GLU A 139 8.20 -10.06 6.43
C GLU A 139 7.82 -10.39 4.99
N VAL A 140 7.14 -9.47 4.31
CA VAL A 140 6.72 -9.65 2.91
C VAL A 140 7.94 -9.85 2.00
N SER A 141 9.02 -9.09 2.20
CA SER A 141 10.25 -9.21 1.41
C SER A 141 10.94 -10.57 1.56
N LYS A 142 10.84 -11.17 2.76
CA LYS A 142 11.34 -12.53 3.05
C LYS A 142 10.41 -13.64 2.59
N GLY A 143 9.18 -13.31 2.14
CA GLY A 143 8.17 -14.30 1.74
C GLY A 143 7.50 -14.99 2.92
N ILE A 144 7.44 -14.36 4.09
CA ILE A 144 6.65 -14.87 5.22
C ILE A 144 5.16 -14.74 4.88
N PRO A 145 4.34 -15.76 5.16
CA PRO A 145 2.92 -15.76 4.84
C PRO A 145 2.19 -14.56 5.43
N THR A 146 1.44 -13.86 4.60
CA THR A 146 0.62 -12.73 5.01
C THR A 146 -0.68 -12.65 4.20
N SER A 147 -1.59 -11.79 4.63
CA SER A 147 -2.80 -11.48 3.89
C SER A 147 -3.06 -9.98 3.81
N CYS A 148 -3.79 -9.60 2.78
CA CYS A 148 -4.28 -8.23 2.61
C CYS A 148 -5.66 -8.25 1.97
N VAL A 149 -6.29 -7.08 1.93
CA VAL A 149 -7.56 -6.86 1.24
C VAL A 149 -7.38 -5.79 0.17
N ILE A 150 -7.97 -6.01 -1.00
CA ILE A 150 -8.10 -5.01 -2.07
C ILE A 150 -9.54 -4.53 -2.11
N GLY A 151 -9.70 -3.20 -2.09
CA GLY A 151 -10.97 -2.52 -2.24
C GLY A 151 -11.02 -1.69 -3.50
N THR A 152 -12.11 -1.83 -4.27
CA THR A 152 -12.43 -0.96 -5.41
C THR A 152 -13.92 -1.04 -5.73
N LYS A 153 -14.47 -0.01 -6.42
CA LYS A 153 -15.89 0.06 -6.76
C LYS A 153 -16.35 -1.04 -7.74
N LYS A 154 -15.46 -1.50 -8.62
CA LYS A 154 -15.80 -2.50 -9.65
C LYS A 154 -15.18 -3.85 -9.30
N LYS A 155 -16.02 -4.88 -9.16
CA LYS A 155 -15.60 -6.25 -8.87
C LYS A 155 -14.53 -6.76 -9.84
N ALA A 156 -14.69 -6.50 -11.14
CA ALA A 156 -13.74 -6.93 -12.16
C ALA A 156 -12.33 -6.31 -11.95
N ASP A 157 -12.25 -5.04 -11.53
CA ASP A 157 -10.96 -4.40 -11.23
C ASP A 157 -10.34 -5.02 -9.96
N ALA A 158 -11.16 -5.40 -8.96
CA ALA A 158 -10.69 -6.09 -7.74
C ALA A 158 -10.12 -7.49 -8.07
N GLU A 159 -10.85 -8.29 -8.86
CA GLU A 159 -10.41 -9.61 -9.28
C GLU A 159 -9.15 -9.55 -10.15
N TYR A 160 -9.06 -8.55 -11.03
CA TYR A 160 -7.85 -8.30 -11.83
C TYR A 160 -6.65 -8.01 -10.94
N LEU A 161 -6.77 -7.08 -9.99
CA LEU A 161 -5.70 -6.78 -9.03
C LEU A 161 -5.37 -7.99 -8.14
N GLN A 162 -6.39 -8.72 -7.68
CA GLN A 162 -6.19 -9.95 -6.91
C GLN A 162 -5.33 -10.95 -7.69
N SER A 163 -5.58 -11.14 -8.98
CA SER A 163 -4.79 -12.05 -9.83
C SER A 163 -3.32 -11.62 -9.96
N ILE A 164 -3.06 -10.31 -9.95
CA ILE A 164 -1.71 -9.75 -10.00
C ILE A 164 -0.97 -9.95 -8.67
N PHE A 165 -1.62 -9.69 -7.53
CA PHE A 165 -0.95 -9.65 -6.22
C PHE A 165 -1.00 -10.97 -5.47
N SER A 166 -2.02 -11.82 -5.62
CA SER A 166 -2.17 -13.04 -4.82
C SER A 166 -1.11 -14.10 -5.16
N SER A 167 -0.55 -14.71 -4.13
CA SER A 167 0.37 -15.86 -4.22
C SER A 167 0.16 -16.77 -3.00
N ASP A 168 0.88 -17.90 -2.94
CA ASP A 168 0.82 -18.83 -1.79
C ASP A 168 1.24 -18.15 -0.48
N MET A 169 2.15 -17.17 -0.56
CA MET A 169 2.66 -16.45 0.60
C MET A 169 2.02 -15.06 0.81
N PHE A 170 1.20 -14.59 -0.14
CA PHE A 170 0.55 -13.29 -0.09
C PHE A 170 -0.93 -13.44 -0.49
N LYS A 171 -1.77 -13.77 0.47
CA LYS A 171 -3.20 -13.99 0.23
C LYS A 171 -3.92 -12.66 0.08
N VAL A 172 -4.61 -12.48 -1.04
CA VAL A 172 -5.40 -11.26 -1.31
C VAL A 172 -6.88 -11.57 -1.24
N TYR A 173 -7.59 -10.88 -0.36
CA TYR A 173 -9.05 -10.85 -0.30
C TYR A 173 -9.57 -9.64 -1.06
N VAL A 174 -10.85 -9.63 -1.40
CA VAL A 174 -11.53 -8.49 -2.03
C VAL A 174 -12.73 -8.06 -1.19
N ASN A 175 -12.91 -6.73 -1.06
CA ASN A 175 -14.03 -6.15 -0.33
C ASN A 175 -14.41 -4.83 -1.01
N PRO A 176 -15.71 -4.57 -1.34
CA PRO A 176 -16.14 -3.34 -1.98
C PRO A 176 -16.14 -2.11 -1.06
N ASP A 177 -16.03 -2.28 0.25
CA ASP A 177 -16.01 -1.19 1.22
C ASP A 177 -14.63 -0.53 1.31
N ILE A 178 -14.34 0.32 0.33
CA ILE A 178 -13.06 1.07 0.24
C ILE A 178 -12.85 1.92 1.50
N LEU A 179 -13.92 2.60 1.97
CA LEU A 179 -13.86 3.48 3.13
C LEU A 179 -13.47 2.72 4.40
N GLY A 180 -14.09 1.56 4.65
CA GLY A 180 -13.76 0.73 5.81
C GLY A 180 -12.31 0.23 5.77
N ILE A 181 -11.84 -0.18 4.58
CA ILE A 181 -10.43 -0.60 4.39
C ILE A 181 -9.47 0.56 4.68
N ALA A 182 -9.77 1.77 4.17
CA ALA A 182 -8.96 2.97 4.38
C ALA A 182 -8.88 3.33 5.86
N ILE A 183 -10.03 3.40 6.55
CA ILE A 183 -10.11 3.71 7.98
C ILE A 183 -9.34 2.67 8.81
N GLY A 184 -9.61 1.37 8.60
CA GLY A 184 -8.92 0.30 9.32
C GLY A 184 -7.40 0.40 9.16
N GLY A 185 -6.93 0.64 7.94
CA GLY A 185 -5.50 0.84 7.65
C GLY A 185 -4.90 2.08 8.33
N ALA A 186 -5.65 3.19 8.36
CA ALA A 186 -5.19 4.46 8.91
C ALA A 186 -5.08 4.43 10.44
N VAL A 187 -6.08 3.86 11.14
CA VAL A 187 -6.18 3.97 12.60
C VAL A 187 -5.57 2.78 13.36
N LYS A 188 -5.29 1.64 12.71
CA LYS A 188 -4.69 0.47 13.37
C LYS A 188 -3.40 0.78 14.14
N ASN A 189 -2.65 1.77 13.69
CA ASN A 189 -1.37 2.11 14.31
C ASN A 189 -1.51 2.68 15.73
N VAL A 190 -2.68 3.26 16.06
CA VAL A 190 -2.98 3.70 17.44
C VAL A 190 -3.02 2.48 18.37
N ILE A 191 -3.66 1.41 17.93
CA ILE A 191 -3.74 0.18 18.71
C ILE A 191 -2.37 -0.53 18.76
N ALA A 192 -1.63 -0.51 17.66
CA ALA A 192 -0.27 -1.07 17.61
C ALA A 192 0.68 -0.35 18.59
N LEU A 193 0.60 0.99 18.67
CA LEU A 193 1.37 1.76 19.63
C LEU A 193 1.00 1.40 21.08
N ALA A 194 -0.30 1.33 21.38
CA ALA A 194 -0.79 0.94 22.70
C ALA A 194 -0.34 -0.48 23.08
N ALA A 195 -0.34 -1.42 22.13
CA ALA A 195 0.17 -2.78 22.35
C ALA A 195 1.68 -2.77 22.65
N GLY A 196 2.46 -1.99 21.92
CA GLY A 196 3.90 -1.83 22.19
C GLY A 196 4.19 -1.22 23.56
N ILE A 197 3.37 -0.26 24.01
CA ILE A 197 3.48 0.30 25.37
C ILE A 197 3.18 -0.78 26.42
N ALA A 198 2.10 -1.56 26.22
CA ALA A 198 1.74 -2.65 27.13
C ALA A 198 2.85 -3.72 27.22
N ASP A 199 3.46 -4.08 26.10
CA ASP A 199 4.61 -5.00 26.06
C ASP A 199 5.82 -4.42 26.80
N GLY A 200 6.14 -3.14 26.57
CA GLY A 200 7.25 -2.45 27.24
C GLY A 200 7.08 -2.33 28.76
N LEU A 201 5.84 -2.28 29.23
CA LEU A 201 5.49 -2.29 30.68
C LEU A 201 5.45 -3.71 31.27
N GLY A 202 5.68 -4.74 30.47
CA GLY A 202 5.64 -6.13 30.92
C GLY A 202 4.24 -6.68 31.17
N TYR A 203 3.19 -6.09 30.58
CA TYR A 203 1.84 -6.63 30.69
C TYR A 203 1.70 -7.90 29.85
N GLY A 204 0.94 -8.85 30.38
CA GLY A 204 0.81 -10.17 29.78
C GLY A 204 -0.25 -10.27 28.67
N ASP A 205 -0.47 -11.50 28.20
CA ASP A 205 -1.34 -11.83 27.06
C ASP A 205 -2.81 -11.43 27.26
N ASN A 206 -3.33 -11.45 28.48
CA ASN A 206 -4.69 -11.01 28.79
C ASN A 206 -4.89 -9.52 28.47
N THR A 207 -3.93 -8.68 28.82
CA THR A 207 -3.95 -7.25 28.48
C THR A 207 -3.90 -7.06 26.99
N LYS A 208 -3.03 -7.77 26.29
CA LYS A 208 -2.89 -7.70 24.82
C LYS A 208 -4.17 -8.16 24.12
N ALA A 209 -4.77 -9.29 24.52
CA ALA A 209 -6.01 -9.78 23.97
C ALA A 209 -7.17 -8.80 24.18
N THR A 210 -7.27 -8.21 25.39
CA THR A 210 -8.27 -7.19 25.71
C THR A 210 -8.06 -5.93 24.85
N LEU A 211 -6.83 -5.47 24.70
CA LEU A 211 -6.49 -4.29 23.88
C LEU A 211 -6.88 -4.50 22.41
N ILE A 212 -6.59 -5.68 21.85
CA ILE A 212 -6.97 -6.04 20.46
C ILE A 212 -8.49 -6.02 20.32
N THR A 213 -9.20 -6.70 21.20
CA THR A 213 -10.68 -6.80 21.15
C THR A 213 -11.33 -5.41 21.27
N ARG A 214 -10.88 -4.61 22.24
CA ARG A 214 -11.40 -3.24 22.42
C ARG A 214 -11.00 -2.33 21.26
N GLY A 215 -9.77 -2.46 20.76
CA GLY A 215 -9.28 -1.70 19.63
C GLY A 215 -10.11 -1.93 18.38
N ILE A 216 -10.42 -3.18 18.03
CA ILE A 216 -11.30 -3.52 16.89
C ILE A 216 -12.69 -2.90 17.10
N ALA A 217 -13.27 -2.99 18.28
CA ALA A 217 -14.58 -2.40 18.58
C ALA A 217 -14.60 -0.88 18.42
N GLU A 218 -13.53 -0.17 18.84
CA GLU A 218 -13.40 1.28 18.67
C GLU A 218 -13.23 1.67 17.18
N ILE A 219 -12.41 0.92 16.44
CA ILE A 219 -12.21 1.13 15.00
C ILE A 219 -13.51 0.90 14.24
N SER A 220 -14.25 -0.16 14.56
CA SER A 220 -15.58 -0.43 13.96
C SER A 220 -16.58 0.69 14.21
N ARG A 221 -16.63 1.23 15.45
CA ARG A 221 -17.53 2.36 15.78
C ARG A 221 -17.18 3.61 15.00
N LEU A 222 -15.87 3.94 14.92
CA LEU A 222 -15.41 5.07 14.13
C LEU A 222 -15.77 4.87 12.65
N GLY A 223 -15.47 3.68 12.10
CA GLY A 223 -15.78 3.36 10.72
C GLY A 223 -17.27 3.48 10.41
N ALA A 224 -18.13 2.92 11.27
CA ALA A 224 -19.58 3.03 11.13
C ALA A 224 -20.05 4.50 11.17
N ALA A 225 -19.51 5.31 12.07
CA ALA A 225 -19.84 6.73 12.17
C ALA A 225 -19.42 7.51 10.91
N MET A 226 -18.38 7.07 10.21
CA MET A 226 -17.92 7.63 8.94
C MET A 226 -18.63 7.04 7.71
N GLY A 227 -19.52 6.05 7.87
CA GLY A 227 -20.32 5.45 6.80
C GLY A 227 -19.73 4.15 6.22
N ALA A 228 -18.71 3.56 6.85
CA ALA A 228 -18.18 2.26 6.46
C ALA A 228 -19.07 1.09 6.96
N ASN A 229 -18.91 -0.07 6.34
CA ASN A 229 -19.59 -1.28 6.78
C ASN A 229 -18.88 -1.86 8.02
N VAL A 230 -19.63 -2.07 9.10
CA VAL A 230 -19.14 -2.65 10.37
C VAL A 230 -18.45 -4.00 10.17
N MET A 231 -18.91 -4.79 9.19
CA MET A 231 -18.36 -6.13 8.90
C MET A 231 -17.00 -6.08 8.17
N THR A 232 -16.48 -4.89 7.87
CA THR A 232 -15.16 -4.72 7.24
C THR A 232 -14.02 -4.83 8.27
N PHE A 233 -14.31 -4.63 9.57
CA PHE A 233 -13.34 -4.57 10.64
C PHE A 233 -13.18 -5.87 11.44
#